data_972883e288582636576238a514bc168e
#
_entry.id   972883e288582636576238a514bc168e
#
_cell.length_a   1.000
_cell.length_b   1.000
_cell.length_c   1.000
_cell.angle_alpha   90.00
_cell.angle_beta   90.00
_cell.angle_gamma   90.00
#
_symmetry.space_group_name_H-M   'P 1'
#
loop_
_entity.id
_entity.type
_entity.pdbx_description
1 polymer ?
#
loop_
_entity_poly.entity_id
_entity_poly.type
_entity_poly.pdbx_seq_one_letter_code
_entity_poly.pdbx_strand_id
1 'polypeptide(L)'
;MRKIYLDYSATTPVKEEVLQEMLPYFTEKFGNASSIHGFGQDAKKSLEQARATVAKTMHTTPDTIYFTGGGSESDNWALKGVMRANKARGNHIITCKIEHHAI
;
A
#
# COMPACT_ATOMS: atom_id res chain seq x y z
N MET A 1 34.87 12.44 -1.12
CA MET A 1 34.79 10.98 -0.86
C MET A 1 33.48 10.47 -1.45
N ARG A 2 33.49 9.43 -2.29
CA ARG A 2 32.28 8.83 -2.87
C ARG A 2 31.55 8.03 -1.78
N LYS A 3 30.29 8.36 -1.47
CA LYS A 3 29.44 7.55 -0.57
C LYS A 3 28.87 6.37 -1.35
N ILE A 4 28.94 5.17 -0.77
CA ILE A 4 28.37 3.95 -1.34
C ILE A 4 27.32 3.44 -0.36
N TYR A 5 26.09 3.26 -0.85
CA TYR A 5 24.97 2.71 -0.08
C TYR A 5 24.69 1.28 -0.54
N LEU A 6 24.73 0.32 0.39
CA LEU A 6 24.59 -1.12 0.10
C LEU A 6 23.46 -1.79 0.89
N ASP A 7 22.59 -1.01 1.51
CA ASP A 7 21.51 -1.54 2.36
C ASP A 7 20.12 -1.38 1.72
N TYR A 8 19.98 -1.87 0.50
CA TYR A 8 18.71 -1.80 -0.26
C TYR A 8 17.61 -2.70 0.30
N SER A 9 17.92 -3.59 1.25
CA SER A 9 16.92 -4.34 2.00
C SER A 9 16.19 -3.48 3.04
N ALA A 10 16.84 -2.46 3.57
CA ALA A 10 16.23 -1.54 4.51
C ALA A 10 15.38 -0.48 3.81
N THR A 11 15.94 0.19 2.80
CA THR A 11 15.23 1.21 2.00
C THR A 11 15.91 1.46 0.67
N THR A 12 15.18 2.01 -0.27
CA THR A 12 15.70 2.40 -1.59
C THR A 12 15.30 3.84 -1.92
N PRO A 13 16.05 4.55 -2.76
CA PRO A 13 15.59 5.83 -3.29
C PRO A 13 14.33 5.63 -4.13
N VAL A 14 13.47 6.63 -4.15
CA VAL A 14 12.35 6.67 -5.10
C VAL A 14 12.93 6.85 -6.50
N LYS A 15 12.46 6.07 -7.47
CA LYS A 15 12.86 6.23 -8.87
C LYS A 15 12.36 7.55 -9.41
N GLU A 16 13.14 8.19 -10.29
CA GLU A 16 12.81 9.49 -10.85
C GLU A 16 11.44 9.49 -11.56
N GLU A 17 11.17 8.47 -12.35
CA GLU A 17 9.89 8.33 -13.07
C GLU A 17 8.69 8.27 -12.09
N VAL A 18 8.87 7.59 -10.97
CA VAL A 18 7.84 7.49 -9.91
C VAL A 18 7.66 8.84 -9.22
N LEU A 19 8.76 9.53 -8.91
CA LEU A 19 8.71 10.86 -8.30
C LEU A 19 7.94 11.85 -9.18
N GLN A 20 8.23 11.87 -10.48
CA GLN A 20 7.54 12.76 -11.43
C GLN A 20 6.04 12.49 -11.50
N GLU A 21 5.60 11.24 -11.45
CA GLU A 21 4.18 10.88 -11.38
C GLU A 21 3.51 11.29 -10.05
N MET A 22 4.27 11.35 -8.96
CA MET A 22 3.75 11.75 -7.63
C MET A 22 3.61 13.27 -7.47
N LEU A 23 4.53 14.06 -8.04
CA LEU A 23 4.62 15.51 -7.82
C LEU A 23 3.30 16.26 -8.02
N PRO A 24 2.49 16.02 -9.07
CA PRO A 24 1.24 16.73 -9.28
C PRO A 24 0.22 16.56 -8.14
N TYR A 25 0.30 15.47 -7.39
CA TYR A 25 -0.64 15.20 -6.29
C TYR A 25 -0.36 16.02 -5.03
N PHE A 26 0.82 16.64 -4.93
CA PHE A 26 1.15 17.52 -3.81
C PHE A 26 0.66 18.97 -4.02
N THR A 27 0.44 19.40 -5.25
CA THR A 27 0.18 20.82 -5.56
C THR A 27 -1.02 21.04 -6.47
N GLU A 28 -1.30 20.15 -7.41
CA GLU A 28 -2.35 20.34 -8.42
C GLU A 28 -3.55 19.41 -8.24
N LYS A 29 -3.29 18.12 -8.01
CA LYS A 29 -4.30 17.05 -7.88
C LYS A 29 -4.55 16.66 -6.43
N PHE A 30 -4.62 17.63 -5.54
CA PHE A 30 -4.68 17.43 -4.08
C PHE A 30 -6.08 17.14 -3.53
N GLY A 31 -7.08 16.92 -4.38
CA GLY A 31 -8.46 16.71 -3.98
C GLY A 31 -8.66 15.49 -3.08
N ASN A 32 -9.63 15.59 -2.17
CA ASN A 32 -10.05 14.44 -1.37
C ASN A 32 -10.96 13.52 -2.20
N ALA A 33 -10.55 12.26 -2.40
CA ALA A 33 -11.28 11.27 -3.19
C ALA A 33 -12.70 10.96 -2.66
N SER A 34 -13.05 11.34 -1.44
CA SER A 34 -14.39 11.22 -0.87
C SER A 34 -15.30 12.39 -1.19
N SER A 35 -14.77 13.49 -1.73
CA SER A 35 -15.56 14.69 -2.07
C SER A 35 -16.32 14.50 -3.38
N ILE A 36 -17.54 15.08 -3.45
CA ILE A 36 -18.43 14.95 -4.62
C ILE A 36 -18.15 15.96 -5.75
N HIS A 37 -17.38 17.02 -5.47
CA HIS A 37 -17.01 18.05 -6.44
C HIS A 37 -15.85 17.59 -7.35
N GLY A 38 -15.57 18.36 -8.42
CA GLY A 38 -14.59 17.99 -9.47
C GLY A 38 -13.23 17.56 -8.95
N PHE A 39 -12.60 18.32 -8.05
CA PHE A 39 -11.31 17.95 -7.45
C PHE A 39 -11.33 16.59 -6.77
N GLY A 40 -12.43 16.26 -6.07
CA GLY A 40 -12.59 14.94 -5.43
C GLY A 40 -12.77 13.83 -6.45
N GLN A 41 -13.54 14.07 -7.51
CA GLN A 41 -13.75 13.08 -8.57
C GLN A 41 -12.47 12.78 -9.33
N ASP A 42 -11.63 13.78 -9.60
CA ASP A 42 -10.32 13.59 -10.23
C ASP A 42 -9.38 12.77 -9.36
N ALA A 43 -9.33 13.06 -8.06
CA ALA A 43 -8.54 12.29 -7.10
C ALA A 43 -9.05 10.83 -7.01
N LYS A 44 -10.36 10.62 -6.96
CA LYS A 44 -10.97 9.28 -6.95
C LYS A 44 -10.63 8.49 -8.20
N LYS A 45 -10.74 9.09 -9.38
CA LYS A 45 -10.39 8.46 -10.65
C LYS A 45 -8.93 8.01 -10.66
N SER A 46 -8.01 8.86 -10.19
CA SER A 46 -6.59 8.52 -10.11
C SER A 46 -6.32 7.36 -9.15
N LEU A 47 -6.99 7.35 -7.98
CA LEU A 47 -6.88 6.27 -7.01
C LEU A 47 -7.39 4.94 -7.56
N GLU A 48 -8.55 4.94 -8.24
CA GLU A 48 -9.10 3.71 -8.84
C GLU A 48 -8.24 3.21 -10.00
N GLN A 49 -7.64 4.10 -10.78
CA GLN A 49 -6.72 3.73 -11.84
C GLN A 49 -5.44 3.09 -11.28
N ALA A 50 -4.87 3.64 -10.20
CA ALA A 50 -3.74 3.06 -9.50
C ALA A 50 -4.08 1.66 -8.95
N ARG A 51 -5.26 1.52 -8.33
CA ARG A 51 -5.78 0.25 -7.81
C ARG A 51 -5.89 -0.80 -8.92
N ALA A 52 -6.46 -0.44 -10.06
CA ALA A 52 -6.60 -1.34 -11.21
C ALA A 52 -5.22 -1.76 -11.77
N THR A 53 -4.25 -0.86 -11.78
CA THR A 53 -2.87 -1.16 -12.22
C THR A 53 -2.21 -2.18 -11.29
N VAL A 54 -2.31 -1.98 -9.98
CA VAL A 54 -1.77 -2.93 -8.99
C VAL A 54 -2.47 -4.29 -9.12
N ALA A 55 -3.79 -4.31 -9.20
CA ALA A 55 -4.56 -5.54 -9.37
C ALA A 55 -4.14 -6.34 -10.61
N LYS A 56 -3.96 -5.66 -11.74
CA LYS A 56 -3.46 -6.27 -12.97
C LYS A 56 -2.07 -6.91 -12.79
N THR A 57 -1.17 -6.20 -12.11
CA THR A 57 0.19 -6.70 -11.83
C THR A 57 0.15 -7.93 -10.92
N MET A 58 -0.79 -7.97 -9.99
CA MET A 58 -0.99 -9.09 -9.06
C MET A 58 -1.89 -10.20 -9.60
N HIS A 59 -2.33 -10.12 -10.86
CA HIS A 59 -3.26 -11.05 -11.50
C HIS A 59 -4.56 -11.25 -10.71
N THR A 60 -5.12 -10.16 -10.16
CA THR A 60 -6.34 -10.16 -9.37
C THR A 60 -7.30 -9.05 -9.81
N THR A 61 -8.39 -8.84 -9.07
CA THR A 61 -9.40 -7.82 -9.34
C THR A 61 -9.21 -6.59 -8.43
N PRO A 62 -9.60 -5.37 -8.87
CA PRO A 62 -9.39 -4.14 -8.09
C PRO A 62 -10.02 -4.14 -6.70
N ASP A 63 -11.14 -4.84 -6.50
CA ASP A 63 -11.85 -4.95 -5.23
C ASP A 63 -11.09 -5.73 -4.16
N THR A 64 -10.05 -6.47 -4.54
CA THR A 64 -9.17 -7.20 -3.63
C THR A 64 -7.94 -6.38 -3.19
N ILE A 65 -7.74 -5.19 -3.75
CA ILE A 65 -6.58 -4.33 -3.44
C ILE A 65 -6.99 -3.24 -2.45
N TYR A 66 -6.25 -3.16 -1.35
CA TYR A 66 -6.44 -2.16 -0.31
C TYR A 66 -5.13 -1.40 -0.07
N PHE A 67 -5.18 -0.07 -0.13
CA PHE A 67 -4.04 0.78 0.22
C PHE A 67 -4.04 1.06 1.72
N THR A 68 -2.88 0.95 2.33
CA THR A 68 -2.65 1.19 3.76
C THR A 68 -1.57 2.25 3.96
N GLY A 69 -1.45 2.77 5.17
CA GLY A 69 -0.42 3.73 5.52
C GLY A 69 0.99 3.15 5.64
N GLY A 70 1.14 1.81 5.60
CA GLY A 70 2.44 1.15 5.66
C GLY A 70 2.35 -0.35 5.95
N GLY A 71 3.50 -1.03 5.92
CA GLY A 71 3.61 -2.48 6.11
C GLY A 71 3.03 -2.96 7.44
N SER A 72 3.30 -2.26 8.54
CA SER A 72 2.77 -2.62 9.87
C SER A 72 1.25 -2.65 9.91
N GLU A 73 0.57 -1.71 9.23
CA GLU A 73 -0.89 -1.72 9.11
C GLU A 73 -1.36 -2.90 8.27
N SER A 74 -0.71 -3.16 7.14
CA SER A 74 -1.04 -4.28 6.25
C SER A 74 -0.91 -5.62 6.95
N ASP A 75 0.20 -5.85 7.65
CA ASP A 75 0.49 -7.08 8.39
C ASP A 75 -0.55 -7.32 9.48
N ASN A 76 -0.82 -6.31 10.29
CA ASN A 76 -1.82 -6.40 11.36
C ASN A 76 -3.23 -6.60 10.81
N TRP A 77 -3.57 -5.94 9.70
CA TRP A 77 -4.87 -6.13 9.06
C TRP A 77 -5.03 -7.55 8.52
N ALA A 78 -4.00 -8.07 7.82
CA ALA A 78 -4.01 -9.43 7.29
C ALA A 78 -4.13 -10.46 8.41
N LEU A 79 -3.24 -10.43 9.41
CA LEU A 79 -3.22 -11.39 10.51
C LEU A 79 -4.50 -11.37 11.32
N LYS A 80 -4.90 -10.19 11.81
CA LYS A 80 -6.11 -10.04 12.64
C LYS A 80 -7.38 -10.32 11.84
N GLY A 81 -7.42 -9.93 10.55
CA GLY A 81 -8.54 -10.18 9.65
C GLY A 81 -8.74 -11.66 9.39
N VAL A 82 -7.67 -12.37 9.02
CA VAL A 82 -7.73 -13.83 8.79
C VAL A 82 -8.16 -14.58 10.04
N MET A 83 -7.61 -14.22 11.22
CA MET A 83 -7.98 -14.86 12.48
C MET A 83 -9.45 -14.63 12.83
N ARG A 84 -9.96 -13.42 12.64
CA ARG A 84 -11.37 -13.10 12.90
C ARG A 84 -12.32 -13.82 11.96
N ALA A 85 -11.96 -13.85 10.67
CA ALA A 85 -12.80 -14.50 9.64
C ALA A 85 -12.81 -16.04 9.76
N ASN A 86 -11.76 -16.64 10.34
CA ASN A 86 -11.62 -18.10 10.41
C ASN A 86 -11.73 -18.68 11.83
N LYS A 87 -12.37 -17.99 12.75
CA LYS A 87 -12.53 -18.47 14.14
C LYS A 87 -13.04 -19.90 14.27
N ALA A 88 -13.93 -20.33 13.37
CA ALA A 88 -14.46 -21.69 13.35
C ALA A 88 -13.42 -22.77 12.95
N ARG A 89 -12.31 -22.36 12.31
CA ARG A 89 -11.22 -23.26 11.88
C ARG A 89 -10.13 -23.45 12.94
N GLY A 90 -10.05 -22.54 13.90
CA GLY A 90 -9.07 -22.55 14.97
C GLY A 90 -8.70 -21.16 15.45
N ASN A 91 -7.90 -21.10 16.49
CA ASN A 91 -7.44 -19.88 17.15
C ASN A 91 -5.92 -19.84 17.36
N HIS A 92 -5.17 -20.58 16.56
CA HIS A 92 -3.73 -20.73 16.69
C HIS A 92 -3.00 -20.00 15.58
N ILE A 93 -1.95 -19.25 15.92
CA ILE A 93 -1.01 -18.62 14.98
C ILE A 93 0.37 -19.18 15.23
N ILE A 94 1.08 -19.56 14.19
CA ILE A 94 2.48 -19.96 14.23
C ILE A 94 3.30 -18.85 13.55
N THR A 95 4.30 -18.37 14.24
CA THR A 95 5.23 -17.33 13.76
C THR A 95 6.65 -17.65 14.20
N CYS A 96 7.64 -16.90 13.77
CA CYS A 96 9.04 -17.07 14.19
C CYS A 96 9.58 -15.80 14.86
N LYS A 97 10.63 -15.98 15.67
CA LYS A 97 11.24 -14.89 16.46
C LYS A 97 12.04 -13.87 15.61
N ILE A 98 12.32 -14.21 14.37
CA ILE A 98 13.11 -13.37 13.45
C ILE A 98 12.24 -12.54 12.51
N GLU A 99 10.92 -12.56 12.68
CA GLU A 99 10.01 -11.72 11.94
C GLU A 99 10.24 -10.23 12.26
N HIS A 100 9.78 -9.37 11.36
CA HIS A 100 9.75 -7.95 11.63
C HIS A 100 8.82 -7.66 12.82
N HIS A 101 9.18 -6.69 13.66
CA HIS A 101 8.43 -6.35 14.89
C HIS A 101 6.98 -5.87 14.65
N ALA A 102 6.55 -5.70 13.40
CA ALA A 102 5.15 -5.45 13.04
C ALA A 102 4.27 -6.71 13.16
N ILE A 103 4.88 -7.89 13.10
CA ILE A 103 4.25 -9.21 13.26
C ILE A 103 4.20 -9.58 14.74
#